data_9b7ab30e1f82192b8bf3fbae94c9d0ff
#
_entry.id   9b7ab30e1f82192b8bf3fbae94c9d0ff
#
_cell.length_a   1.000
_cell.length_b   1.000
_cell.length_c   1.000
_cell.angle_alpha   90.00
_cell.angle_beta   90.00
_cell.angle_gamma   90.00
#
_symmetry.space_group_name_H-M   'P 1'
#
loop_
_entity.id
_entity.type
_entity.pdbx_description
1 polymer ?
#
loop_
_entity_poly.entity_id
_entity_poly.type
_entity_poly.pdbx_seq_one_letter_code
_entity_poly.pdbx_strand_id
1 'polypeptide(L)'
;MSEMSNYLENALINATLRNTAYTSPTTVYVALHTADPQDDASGSEVSGGSYARTSATFGAPSDGSSTTTADITFDTATADWGTITHIGIWDSASGGYLLYHTALDTSKTITSGDIFKILSGNLTVTLA
;
A
#
# COMPACT_ATOMS: atom_id res chain seq x y z
N MET A 1 5.80 9.13 -6.70
CA MET A 1 4.46 9.18 -7.30
C MET A 1 3.82 7.82 -7.16
N SER A 2 2.58 7.77 -6.73
CA SER A 2 1.84 6.52 -6.61
C SER A 2 1.26 6.09 -7.96
N GLU A 3 1.15 4.80 -8.16
CA GLU A 3 0.57 4.23 -9.38
C GLU A 3 -0.62 3.37 -9.00
N MET A 4 -1.60 3.32 -9.90
CA MET A 4 -2.82 2.55 -9.72
C MET A 4 -2.64 1.15 -10.32
N SER A 5 -3.15 0.13 -9.64
CA SER A 5 -3.12 -1.24 -10.15
C SER A 5 -4.09 -1.42 -11.31
N ASN A 6 -3.87 -2.45 -12.12
CA ASN A 6 -4.81 -2.80 -13.20
C ASN A 6 -6.21 -3.07 -12.66
N TYR A 7 -6.31 -3.73 -11.51
CA TYR A 7 -7.59 -4.01 -10.86
C TYR A 7 -8.38 -2.73 -10.60
N LEU A 8 -7.73 -1.74 -9.98
CA LEU A 8 -8.41 -0.49 -9.63
C LEU A 8 -8.72 0.35 -10.86
N GLU A 9 -7.80 0.40 -11.82
CA GLU A 9 -8.05 1.11 -13.08
C GLU A 9 -9.29 0.59 -13.77
N ASN A 10 -9.42 -0.71 -13.89
CA ASN A 10 -10.58 -1.33 -14.52
C ASN A 10 -11.86 -1.09 -13.70
N ALA A 11 -11.77 -1.17 -12.37
CA ALA A 11 -12.91 -0.92 -11.51
C ALA A 11 -13.43 0.51 -11.63
N LEU A 12 -12.54 1.49 -11.71
CA LEU A 12 -12.91 2.90 -11.84
C LEU A 12 -13.47 3.21 -13.21
N ILE A 13 -12.93 2.65 -14.28
CA ILE A 13 -13.49 2.80 -15.62
C ILE A 13 -14.89 2.20 -15.67
N ASN A 14 -15.09 1.03 -15.09
CA ASN A 14 -16.42 0.42 -14.99
C ASN A 14 -17.40 1.30 -14.22
N ALA A 15 -16.96 1.87 -13.09
CA ALA A 15 -17.81 2.70 -12.24
C ALA A 15 -18.19 4.01 -12.91
N THR A 16 -17.26 4.63 -13.62
CA THR A 16 -17.47 5.97 -14.21
C THR A 16 -18.11 5.93 -15.58
N LEU A 17 -17.78 4.93 -16.40
CA LEU A 17 -18.21 4.90 -17.82
C LEU A 17 -19.22 3.81 -18.13
N ARG A 18 -19.35 2.77 -17.28
CA ARG A 18 -20.18 1.63 -17.58
C ARG A 18 -21.27 1.34 -16.54
N ASN A 19 -21.48 2.27 -15.63
CA ASN A 19 -22.51 2.14 -14.57
C ASN A 19 -22.39 0.84 -13.78
N THR A 20 -21.16 0.39 -13.53
CA THR A 20 -20.88 -0.80 -12.74
C THR A 20 -20.30 -0.36 -11.40
N ALA A 21 -21.02 -0.60 -10.31
CA ALA A 21 -20.61 -0.11 -9.00
C ALA A 21 -19.26 -0.71 -8.58
N TYR A 22 -18.40 0.13 -8.00
CA TYR A 22 -17.21 -0.30 -7.32
C TYR A 22 -17.51 -0.44 -5.84
N THR A 23 -17.24 -1.61 -5.27
CA THR A 23 -17.41 -1.83 -3.84
C THR A 23 -16.12 -1.40 -3.13
N SER A 24 -16.17 -0.24 -2.50
CA SER A 24 -15.01 0.30 -1.81
C SER A 24 -14.70 -0.51 -0.56
N PRO A 25 -13.42 -0.71 -0.23
CA PRO A 25 -13.04 -1.38 1.02
C PRO A 25 -13.38 -0.50 2.22
N THR A 26 -13.71 -1.13 3.34
CA THR A 26 -13.94 -0.41 4.60
C THR A 26 -12.63 0.01 5.26
N THR A 27 -11.57 -0.73 5.02
CA THR A 27 -10.23 -0.47 5.54
C THR A 27 -9.21 -0.82 4.47
N VAL A 28 -8.22 0.05 4.28
CA VAL A 28 -7.09 -0.23 3.39
C VAL A 28 -5.84 -0.53 4.22
N TYR A 29 -4.94 -1.30 3.65
CA TYR A 29 -3.75 -1.81 4.34
C TYR A 29 -2.50 -1.52 3.53
N VAL A 30 -1.44 -1.13 4.23
CA VAL A 30 -0.12 -0.94 3.62
C VAL A 30 0.65 -2.25 3.74
N ALA A 31 1.23 -2.67 2.61
CA ALA A 31 2.10 -3.83 2.52
C ALA A 31 3.51 -3.40 2.12
N LEU A 32 4.50 -4.17 2.54
CA LEU A 32 5.91 -3.92 2.21
C LEU A 32 6.35 -4.91 1.14
N HIS A 33 7.04 -4.39 0.13
CA HIS A 33 7.51 -5.18 -0.99
C HIS A 33 9.03 -5.01 -1.17
N THR A 34 9.70 -6.11 -1.51
CA THR A 34 11.14 -6.11 -1.79
C THR A 34 11.44 -5.86 -3.26
N ALA A 35 10.41 -5.77 -4.08
CA ALA A 35 10.49 -5.43 -5.50
C ALA A 35 9.23 -4.68 -5.90
N ASP A 36 9.24 -4.04 -7.08
CA ASP A 36 8.06 -3.35 -7.61
C ASP A 36 6.90 -4.34 -7.74
N PRO A 37 5.77 -4.14 -7.04
CA PRO A 37 4.61 -5.02 -7.18
C PRO A 37 3.98 -4.95 -8.56
N GLN A 38 4.25 -3.91 -9.34
CA GLN A 38 3.70 -3.67 -10.65
C GLN A 38 2.17 -3.57 -10.63
N ASP A 39 1.58 -3.25 -11.76
CA ASP A 39 0.12 -3.05 -11.82
C ASP A 39 -0.65 -4.37 -11.67
N ASP A 40 -0.01 -5.50 -11.90
CA ASP A 40 -0.61 -6.83 -11.78
C ASP A 40 -0.40 -7.48 -10.41
N ALA A 41 0.21 -6.78 -9.47
CA ALA A 41 0.51 -7.26 -8.12
C ALA A 41 1.45 -8.48 -8.10
N SER A 42 2.33 -8.59 -9.09
CA SER A 42 3.25 -9.73 -9.21
C SER A 42 4.52 -9.58 -8.38
N GLY A 43 4.73 -8.44 -7.74
CA GLY A 43 5.93 -8.17 -6.96
C GLY A 43 5.96 -8.89 -5.62
N SER A 44 7.15 -9.00 -5.04
CA SER A 44 7.40 -9.77 -3.83
C SER A 44 6.98 -9.02 -2.58
N GLU A 45 5.93 -9.47 -1.93
CA GLU A 45 5.58 -8.98 -0.59
C GLU A 45 6.41 -9.71 0.46
N VAL A 46 6.80 -9.01 1.53
CA VAL A 46 7.46 -9.60 2.69
C VAL A 46 6.57 -10.70 3.29
N SER A 47 7.18 -11.75 3.82
CA SER A 47 6.46 -12.81 4.52
C SER A 47 7.31 -13.35 5.67
N GLY A 48 6.65 -13.83 6.72
CA GLY A 48 7.31 -14.38 7.90
C GLY A 48 7.83 -13.29 8.84
N GLY A 49 8.54 -13.68 9.88
CA GLY A 49 9.17 -12.75 10.82
C GLY A 49 8.21 -11.77 11.49
N SER A 50 6.99 -12.21 11.79
CA SER A 50 5.89 -11.40 12.36
C SER A 50 5.40 -10.29 11.42
N TYR A 51 5.74 -10.34 10.13
CA TYR A 51 5.22 -9.38 9.17
C TYR A 51 3.71 -9.54 9.00
N ALA A 52 3.01 -8.43 9.03
CA ALA A 52 1.61 -8.33 8.64
C ALA A 52 1.38 -6.97 8.01
N ARG A 53 0.46 -6.91 7.05
CA ARG A 53 0.00 -5.61 6.52
C ARG A 53 -0.59 -4.79 7.65
N THR A 54 -0.42 -3.49 7.58
CA THR A 54 -0.88 -2.58 8.64
C THR A 54 -1.90 -1.61 8.04
N SER A 55 -3.02 -1.42 8.73
CA SER A 55 -4.09 -0.54 8.27
C SER A 55 -3.60 0.91 8.18
N ALA A 56 -4.16 1.65 7.23
CA ALA A 56 -3.86 3.05 7.03
C ALA A 56 -5.15 3.87 6.94
N THR A 57 -5.10 5.10 7.43
CA THR A 57 -6.22 6.04 7.35
C THR A 57 -5.79 7.23 6.51
N PHE A 58 -6.60 7.55 5.50
CA PHE A 58 -6.35 8.67 4.60
C PHE A 58 -7.37 9.77 4.83
N GLY A 59 -6.94 11.02 4.67
CA GLY A 59 -7.80 12.17 4.79
C GLY A 59 -8.68 12.40 3.57
N ALA A 60 -9.62 13.33 3.69
CA ALA A 60 -10.47 13.71 2.57
C ALA A 60 -9.61 14.19 1.39
N PRO A 61 -9.94 13.77 0.16
CA PRO A 61 -9.13 14.15 -0.99
C PRO A 61 -9.33 15.62 -1.36
N SER A 62 -8.29 16.21 -1.93
CA SER A 62 -8.32 17.54 -2.53
C SER A 62 -7.46 17.53 -3.78
N ASP A 63 -8.01 18.02 -4.88
CA ASP A 63 -7.32 18.08 -6.17
C ASP A 63 -6.73 16.73 -6.60
N GLY A 64 -7.46 15.63 -6.33
CA GLY A 64 -7.04 14.28 -6.70
C GLY A 64 -5.95 13.69 -5.81
N SER A 65 -5.72 14.25 -4.64
CA SER A 65 -4.67 13.80 -3.73
C SER A 65 -5.21 13.57 -2.34
N SER A 66 -4.71 12.53 -1.67
CA SER A 66 -5.03 12.24 -0.27
C SER A 66 -3.78 11.77 0.45
N THR A 67 -3.69 12.12 1.71
CA THR A 67 -2.50 11.87 2.55
C THR A 67 -2.92 11.19 3.85
N THR A 68 -2.04 10.35 4.40
CA THR A 68 -2.28 9.66 5.67
C THR A 68 -2.45 10.65 6.82
N THR A 69 -3.39 10.33 7.72
CA THR A 69 -3.74 11.17 8.87
C THR A 69 -3.22 10.64 10.20
N ALA A 70 -2.60 9.45 10.19
CA ALA A 70 -2.04 8.82 11.39
C ALA A 70 -0.78 8.06 11.01
N ASP A 71 0.08 7.81 12.00
CA ASP A 71 1.27 7.00 11.81
C ASP A 71 0.88 5.56 11.46
N ILE A 72 1.68 4.94 10.58
CA ILE A 72 1.54 3.53 10.24
C ILE A 72 2.76 2.84 10.84
N THR A 73 2.56 2.03 11.87
CA THR A 73 3.64 1.34 12.57
C THR A 73 3.45 -0.17 12.39
N PHE A 74 4.40 -0.80 11.72
CA PHE A 74 4.39 -2.26 11.54
C PHE A 74 4.87 -2.94 12.82
N ASP A 75 4.49 -4.20 12.98
CA ASP A 75 4.97 -5.00 14.10
C ASP A 75 6.49 -5.12 14.04
N THR A 76 7.11 -5.27 15.23
CA THR A 76 8.55 -5.49 15.32
C THR A 76 8.93 -6.75 14.56
N ALA A 77 9.92 -6.65 13.67
CA ALA A 77 10.41 -7.79 12.92
C ALA A 77 11.06 -8.80 13.87
N THR A 78 10.66 -10.06 13.78
CA THR A 78 11.26 -11.15 14.56
C THR A 78 12.25 -11.97 13.73
N ALA A 79 12.38 -11.62 12.45
CA ALA A 79 13.39 -12.15 11.53
C ALA A 79 13.66 -11.08 10.49
N ASP A 80 14.67 -11.28 9.66
CA ASP A 80 14.98 -10.32 8.59
C ASP A 80 13.88 -10.33 7.56
N TRP A 81 13.40 -9.13 7.18
CA TRP A 81 12.41 -8.94 6.11
C TRP A 81 13.05 -8.64 4.76
N GLY A 82 14.36 -8.37 4.75
CA GLY A 82 15.09 -7.97 3.56
C GLY A 82 15.05 -6.47 3.33
N THR A 83 15.33 -6.05 2.11
CA THR A 83 15.36 -4.63 1.74
C THR A 83 14.01 -4.25 1.12
N ILE A 84 13.32 -3.33 1.78
CA ILE A 84 12.03 -2.84 1.34
C ILE A 84 12.27 -1.71 0.34
N THR A 85 11.79 -1.87 -0.89
CA THR A 85 11.96 -0.89 -1.97
C THR A 85 10.66 -0.22 -2.36
N HIS A 86 9.53 -0.91 -2.13
CA HIS A 86 8.20 -0.44 -2.54
C HIS A 86 7.18 -0.72 -1.45
N ILE A 87 6.09 0.04 -1.48
CA ILE A 87 4.91 -0.25 -0.68
C ILE A 87 3.72 -0.45 -1.61
N GLY A 88 2.77 -1.25 -1.15
CA GLY A 88 1.48 -1.41 -1.81
C GLY A 88 0.36 -1.03 -0.86
N ILE A 89 -0.74 -0.55 -1.40
CA ILE A 89 -1.97 -0.32 -0.65
C ILE A 89 -2.98 -1.33 -1.14
N TRP A 90 -3.45 -2.18 -0.22
CA TRP A 90 -4.34 -3.31 -0.52
C TRP A 90 -5.70 -3.11 0.13
N ASP A 91 -6.71 -3.76 -0.41
CA ASP A 91 -8.07 -3.69 0.11
C ASP A 91 -8.36 -4.73 1.20
N SER A 92 -7.39 -5.53 1.58
CA SER A 92 -7.56 -6.60 2.57
C SER A 92 -6.28 -6.79 3.38
N ALA A 93 -6.44 -7.23 4.61
CA ALA A 93 -5.30 -7.57 5.48
C ALA A 93 -4.53 -8.79 4.98
N SER A 94 -5.17 -9.64 4.19
CA SER A 94 -4.58 -10.86 3.63
C SER A 94 -5.28 -11.17 2.31
N GLY A 95 -4.51 -11.55 1.30
CA GLY A 95 -5.08 -11.75 -0.03
C GLY A 95 -5.61 -10.44 -0.60
N GLY A 96 -6.79 -10.48 -1.21
CA GLY A 96 -7.43 -9.30 -1.76
C GLY A 96 -6.73 -8.74 -2.99
N TYR A 97 -6.95 -7.45 -3.25
CA TYR A 97 -6.44 -6.80 -4.45
C TYR A 97 -5.54 -5.62 -4.11
N LEU A 98 -4.45 -5.50 -4.84
CA LEU A 98 -3.61 -4.31 -4.81
C LEU A 98 -4.39 -3.16 -5.43
N LEU A 99 -4.38 -2.00 -4.76
CA LEU A 99 -5.03 -0.77 -5.27
C LEU A 99 -4.00 0.20 -5.82
N TYR A 100 -2.99 0.53 -5.04
CA TYR A 100 -1.94 1.48 -5.40
C TYR A 100 -0.58 0.93 -5.01
N HIS A 101 0.46 1.37 -5.69
CA HIS A 101 1.83 1.04 -5.32
C HIS A 101 2.75 2.22 -5.61
N THR A 102 3.86 2.28 -4.88
CA THR A 102 4.86 3.33 -5.07
C THR A 102 6.21 2.87 -4.53
N ALA A 103 7.28 3.40 -5.11
CA ALA A 103 8.63 3.19 -4.59
C ALA A 103 8.84 4.05 -3.34
N LEU A 104 9.65 3.56 -2.41
CA LEU A 104 10.16 4.38 -1.32
C LEU A 104 11.18 5.38 -1.86
N ASP A 105 11.25 6.57 -1.27
CA ASP A 105 12.29 7.55 -1.61
C ASP A 105 13.68 6.97 -1.35
N THR A 106 13.81 6.21 -0.27
CA THR A 106 15.04 5.51 0.09
C THR A 106 14.66 4.11 0.56
N SER A 107 15.28 3.08 -0.01
CA SER A 107 15.05 1.70 0.42
C SER A 107 15.46 1.51 1.88
N LYS A 108 14.78 0.60 2.57
CA LYS A 108 15.02 0.30 3.98
C LYS A 108 15.29 -1.18 4.16
N THR A 109 16.41 -1.52 4.77
CA THR A 109 16.70 -2.91 5.14
C THR A 109 16.17 -3.15 6.55
N ILE A 110 15.28 -4.12 6.69
CA ILE A 110 14.65 -4.47 7.96
C ILE A 110 15.23 -5.79 8.44
N THR A 111 15.87 -5.75 9.61
CA THR A 111 16.42 -6.94 10.25
C THR A 111 15.67 -7.22 11.55
N SER A 112 15.89 -8.39 12.13
CA SER A 112 15.26 -8.79 13.38
C SER A 112 15.43 -7.71 14.45
N GLY A 113 14.34 -7.30 15.07
CA GLY A 113 14.30 -6.25 16.09
C GLY A 113 13.94 -4.87 15.55
N ASP A 114 13.94 -4.67 14.23
CA ASP A 114 13.60 -3.39 13.63
C ASP A 114 12.09 -3.16 13.56
N ILE A 115 11.69 -1.89 13.52
CA ILE A 115 10.30 -1.48 13.32
C ILE A 115 10.25 -0.57 12.10
N PHE A 116 9.43 -0.94 11.11
CA PHE A 116 9.15 -0.08 9.96
C PHE A 116 7.97 0.83 10.29
N LYS A 117 8.13 2.13 10.03
CA LYS A 117 7.11 3.12 10.37
C LYS A 117 7.01 4.16 9.29
N ILE A 118 5.77 4.55 8.96
CA ILE A 118 5.47 5.69 8.08
C ILE A 118 4.76 6.73 8.95
N LEU A 119 5.36 7.90 9.11
CA LEU A 119 4.78 8.96 9.92
C LEU A 119 3.56 9.56 9.22
N SER A 120 2.61 10.06 10.02
CA SER A 120 1.43 10.76 9.52
C SER A 120 1.83 11.84 8.52
N GLY A 121 1.14 11.88 7.39
CA GLY A 121 1.41 12.86 6.33
C GLY A 121 2.50 12.47 5.34
N ASN A 122 3.19 11.35 5.56
CA ASN A 122 4.33 10.96 4.73
C ASN A 122 3.97 9.97 3.62
N LEU A 123 2.73 9.51 3.55
CA LEU A 123 2.26 8.70 2.43
C LEU A 123 1.11 9.43 1.74
N THR A 124 1.31 9.79 0.49
CA THR A 124 0.35 10.52 -0.31
C THR A 124 0.02 9.72 -1.57
N VAL A 125 -1.28 9.62 -1.86
CA VAL A 125 -1.78 9.03 -3.11
C VAL A 125 -2.33 10.17 -3.97
N THR A 126 -1.88 10.25 -5.21
CA THR A 126 -2.33 11.28 -6.15
C THR A 126 -2.79 10.61 -7.44
N LEU A 127 -3.98 11.01 -7.90
CA LEU A 127 -4.52 10.61 -9.20
C LEU A 127 -4.36 11.76 -10.18
N ALA A 128 -3.83 11.47 -11.33
CA ALA A 128 -3.61 12.47 -12.37
C ALA A 128 -4.64 12.34 -13.50
#